data_6ffe8a9466d6a0a188c18c890260b259
#
_entry.id   6ffe8a9466d6a0a188c18c890260b259
#
_cell.length_a   1.000
_cell.length_b   1.000
_cell.length_c   1.000
_cell.angle_alpha   90.00
_cell.angle_beta   90.00
_cell.angle_gamma   90.00
#
_symmetry.space_group_name_H-M   'P 1'
#
loop_
_entity.id
_entity.type
_entity.pdbx_description
1 polymer ?
#
loop_
_entity_poly.entity_id
_entity_poly.type
_entity_poly.pdbx_seq_one_letter_code
_entity_poly.pdbx_strand_id
1 'polypeptide(L)'
;MALIAAACSSRLSDPPPNVVAGSAPLPTPRIEPNDAPPQILAMRFSSLDVRRGEQWSGQFVTGTNVASIEVRTNLFSINVPHLDAGRFAFTLNVLDRPPIFVRAYRLRVIARNSPGDAYEEDVPFRIR
;
A
#
# COMPACT_ATOMS: atom_id res chain seq x y z
N MET A 1 25.36 24.04 -8.63
CA MET A 1 24.91 23.80 -8.34
C MET A 1 24.47 22.93 -7.67
N ALA A 2 24.20 22.49 -7.42
CA ALA A 2 23.73 21.72 -6.98
C ALA A 2 23.33 21.49 -5.83
N LEU A 3 23.02 21.40 -5.30
CA LEU A 3 22.75 21.30 -4.37
C LEU A 3 21.67 20.97 -3.85
N ILE A 4 21.11 20.70 -3.85
CA ILE A 4 19.98 20.42 -3.72
C ILE A 4 19.58 19.38 -2.93
N ALA A 5 20.11 18.44 -2.98
CA ALA A 5 19.76 17.22 -2.40
C ALA A 5 19.54 17.21 -0.95
N ALA A 6 20.15 18.05 -0.27
CA ALA A 6 20.03 18.05 1.17
C ALA A 6 18.63 18.24 1.66
N ALA A 7 17.81 18.88 0.88
CA ALA A 7 16.46 19.15 1.30
C ALA A 7 15.62 17.90 1.50
N CYS A 8 16.02 16.79 0.91
CA CYS A 8 15.19 15.60 0.95
C CYS A 8 15.36 14.78 2.22
N SER A 9 16.42 15.03 2.96
CA SER A 9 16.79 14.14 4.05
C SER A 9 15.79 14.13 5.21
N SER A 10 15.04 15.20 5.39
CA SER A 10 14.09 15.31 6.49
C SER A 10 12.67 14.93 6.10
N ARG A 11 12.45 14.55 4.88
CA ARG A 11 11.13 14.22 4.38
C ARG A 11 10.89 12.74 4.35
N LEU A 12 9.60 12.39 4.43
CA LEU A 12 9.19 11.06 4.08
C LEU A 12 9.54 10.82 2.61
N SER A 13 10.03 9.63 2.28
CA SER A 13 10.34 9.28 0.91
C SER A 13 9.10 9.38 0.04
N ASP A 14 9.29 9.67 -1.25
CA ASP A 14 8.17 9.72 -2.17
C ASP A 14 7.57 8.33 -2.35
N PRO A 15 6.25 8.22 -2.46
CA PRO A 15 5.62 6.93 -2.73
C PRO A 15 5.90 6.49 -4.17
N PRO A 16 5.73 5.19 -4.47
CA PRO A 16 5.83 4.70 -5.85
C PRO A 16 4.83 5.40 -6.77
N PRO A 17 5.13 5.45 -8.09
CA PRO A 17 4.27 6.17 -9.04
C PRO A 17 2.83 5.64 -9.11
N ASN A 18 2.60 4.38 -8.77
CA ASN A 18 1.26 3.80 -8.82
C ASN A 18 0.43 4.08 -7.56
N VAL A 19 0.97 4.81 -6.60
CA VAL A 19 0.17 5.33 -5.49
C VAL A 19 -0.47 6.62 -5.96
N VAL A 20 -1.79 6.62 -6.08
CA VAL A 20 -2.51 7.76 -6.64
C VAL A 20 -3.04 8.66 -5.54
N ALA A 21 -3.26 9.92 -5.89
CA ALA A 21 -3.80 10.91 -4.96
C ALA A 21 -5.21 10.51 -4.53
N GLY A 22 -5.62 10.94 -3.33
CA GLY A 22 -6.85 10.50 -2.72
C GLY A 22 -8.11 10.75 -3.53
N SER A 23 -8.12 11.78 -4.36
CA SER A 23 -9.27 12.10 -5.21
C SER A 23 -9.13 11.61 -6.64
N ALA A 24 -8.00 11.03 -7.01
CA ALA A 24 -7.79 10.55 -8.36
C ALA A 24 -8.58 9.26 -8.61
N PRO A 25 -9.12 9.07 -9.82
CA PRO A 25 -9.83 7.84 -10.13
C PRO A 25 -8.86 6.66 -10.18
N LEU A 26 -9.34 5.50 -9.74
CA LEU A 26 -8.59 4.27 -9.86
C LEU A 26 -8.85 3.64 -11.23
N PRO A 27 -7.82 2.99 -11.82
CA PRO A 27 -8.01 2.30 -13.09
C PRO A 27 -8.90 1.07 -12.93
N THR A 28 -9.30 0.48 -14.05
CA THR A 28 -9.96 -0.81 -14.04
C THR A 28 -8.92 -1.91 -13.90
N PRO A 29 -9.27 -3.04 -13.27
CA PRO A 29 -8.38 -4.20 -13.25
C PRO A 29 -8.05 -4.66 -14.66
N ARG A 30 -6.83 -5.17 -14.84
CA ARG A 30 -6.41 -5.73 -16.13
C ARG A 30 -6.68 -7.22 -16.14
N ILE A 31 -7.33 -7.70 -17.21
CA ILE A 31 -7.59 -9.12 -17.36
C ILE A 31 -6.27 -9.83 -17.68
N GLU A 32 -5.91 -10.80 -16.84
CA GLU A 32 -4.67 -11.56 -16.98
C GLU A 32 -4.94 -13.04 -16.77
N PRO A 33 -4.19 -13.94 -17.44
CA PRO A 33 -4.29 -15.36 -17.14
C PRO A 33 -3.76 -15.66 -15.75
N ASN A 34 -4.22 -16.76 -15.16
CA ASN A 34 -3.93 -17.09 -13.75
C ASN A 34 -2.44 -17.23 -13.45
N ASP A 35 -1.64 -17.65 -14.43
CA ASP A 35 -0.21 -17.86 -14.24
C ASP A 35 0.64 -16.67 -14.63
N ALA A 36 0.04 -15.57 -15.07
CA ALA A 36 0.80 -14.36 -15.36
C ALA A 36 1.39 -13.78 -14.06
N PRO A 37 2.52 -13.07 -14.15
CA PRO A 37 3.10 -12.43 -12.96
C PRO A 37 2.10 -11.49 -12.31
N PRO A 38 1.99 -11.50 -10.98
CA PRO A 38 1.07 -10.58 -10.29
C PRO A 38 1.57 -9.15 -10.43
N GLN A 39 0.64 -8.21 -10.58
CA GLN A 39 0.96 -6.78 -10.72
C GLN A 39 -0.04 -5.95 -9.95
N ILE A 40 0.46 -4.87 -9.34
CA ILE A 40 -0.37 -3.86 -8.69
C ILE A 40 -0.42 -2.66 -9.63
N LEU A 41 -1.61 -2.39 -10.19
CA LEU A 41 -1.77 -1.31 -11.14
C LEU A 41 -1.84 0.04 -10.45
N ALA A 42 -2.55 0.12 -9.32
CA ALA A 42 -2.68 1.35 -8.56
C ALA A 42 -3.04 1.06 -7.12
N MET A 43 -2.63 1.98 -6.24
CA MET A 43 -2.96 1.96 -4.82
C MET A 43 -3.42 3.35 -4.41
N ARG A 44 -4.39 3.40 -3.50
CA ARG A 44 -4.84 4.67 -2.94
C ARG A 44 -5.08 4.49 -1.44
N PHE A 45 -4.48 5.37 -0.66
CA PHE A 45 -4.61 5.36 0.80
C PHE A 45 -5.35 6.60 1.26
N SER A 46 -6.10 6.48 2.35
CA SER A 46 -6.78 7.64 2.92
C SER A 46 -5.78 8.71 3.36
N SER A 47 -4.59 8.26 3.79
CA SER A 47 -3.49 9.15 4.15
C SER A 47 -2.21 8.32 4.22
N LEU A 48 -1.08 8.95 3.97
CA LEU A 48 0.25 8.37 4.26
C LEU A 48 0.88 9.03 5.46
N ASP A 49 0.14 9.90 6.15
CA ASP A 49 0.56 10.57 7.38
C ASP A 49 -0.59 10.43 8.38
N VAL A 50 -0.61 9.30 9.07
CA VAL A 50 -1.76 8.82 9.83
C VAL A 50 -1.58 9.15 11.30
N ARG A 51 -2.63 9.62 11.97
CA ARG A 51 -2.61 9.86 13.40
C ARG A 51 -3.05 8.62 14.16
N ARG A 52 -2.45 8.40 15.33
CA ARG A 52 -2.90 7.33 16.22
C ARG A 52 -4.36 7.57 16.59
N GLY A 53 -5.12 6.50 16.68
CA GLY A 53 -6.55 6.58 16.96
C GLY A 53 -7.41 6.84 15.73
N GLU A 54 -6.80 7.15 14.61
CA GLU A 54 -7.49 7.48 13.38
C GLU A 54 -7.83 6.23 12.58
N GLN A 55 -8.89 6.29 11.81
CA GLN A 55 -9.22 5.24 10.86
C GLN A 55 -8.35 5.41 9.61
N TRP A 56 -7.81 4.29 9.12
CA TRP A 56 -6.93 4.27 7.98
C TRP A 56 -7.42 3.24 6.98
N SER A 57 -7.44 3.61 5.71
CA SER A 57 -7.94 2.73 4.66
C SER A 57 -7.05 2.77 3.43
N GLY A 58 -7.13 1.69 2.66
CA GLY A 58 -6.41 1.58 1.41
C GLY A 58 -7.22 0.79 0.39
N GLN A 59 -7.02 1.11 -0.87
CA GLN A 59 -7.64 0.45 -2.01
C GLN A 59 -6.58 0.06 -3.01
N PHE A 60 -6.73 -1.14 -3.59
CA PHE A 60 -5.75 -1.67 -4.54
C PHE A 60 -6.47 -2.16 -5.78
N VAL A 61 -5.91 -1.84 -6.92
CA VAL A 61 -6.37 -2.37 -8.21
C VAL A 61 -5.22 -3.13 -8.82
N THR A 62 -5.48 -4.36 -9.22
CA THR A 62 -4.46 -5.29 -9.68
C THR A 62 -4.88 -5.96 -10.98
N GLY A 63 -4.04 -6.85 -11.49
CA GLY A 63 -4.48 -7.80 -12.50
C GLY A 63 -5.52 -8.75 -11.90
N THR A 64 -6.41 -9.25 -12.73
CA THR A 64 -7.49 -10.16 -12.26
C THR A 64 -6.96 -11.48 -11.74
N ASN A 65 -5.70 -11.80 -12.04
CA ASN A 65 -5.05 -13.03 -11.59
C ASN A 65 -4.48 -12.95 -10.18
N VAL A 66 -4.51 -11.78 -9.54
CA VAL A 66 -4.00 -11.65 -8.18
C VAL A 66 -5.02 -12.27 -7.23
N ALA A 67 -4.56 -13.29 -6.51
CA ALA A 67 -5.41 -14.04 -5.59
C ALA A 67 -5.46 -13.42 -4.20
N SER A 68 -4.38 -12.74 -3.79
CA SER A 68 -4.32 -12.17 -2.44
C SER A 68 -3.39 -10.96 -2.40
N ILE A 69 -3.69 -10.05 -1.48
CA ILE A 69 -2.80 -8.95 -1.12
C ILE A 69 -2.60 -8.99 0.38
N GLU A 70 -1.34 -8.91 0.79
CA GLU A 70 -0.94 -8.79 2.18
C GLU A 70 -0.24 -7.45 2.35
N VAL A 71 -0.52 -6.78 3.47
CA VAL A 71 0.11 -5.53 3.83
C VAL A 71 0.87 -5.76 5.12
N ARG A 72 2.17 -5.50 5.12
CA ARG A 72 3.05 -5.85 6.24
C ARG A 72 3.93 -4.69 6.65
N THR A 73 4.02 -4.49 7.97
CA THR A 73 5.02 -3.61 8.58
C THR A 73 5.74 -4.41 9.67
N ASN A 74 6.68 -3.79 10.36
CA ASN A 74 7.30 -4.45 11.51
C ASN A 74 6.39 -4.53 12.74
N LEU A 75 5.21 -3.90 12.68
CA LEU A 75 4.26 -3.91 13.79
C LEU A 75 3.09 -4.87 13.55
N PHE A 76 2.68 -5.04 12.31
CA PHE A 76 1.51 -5.84 11.99
C PHE A 76 1.57 -6.38 10.56
N SER A 77 0.70 -7.33 10.30
CA SER A 77 0.49 -7.88 8.96
C SER A 77 -1.00 -8.17 8.83
N ILE A 78 -1.59 -7.77 7.71
CA ILE A 78 -3.00 -8.07 7.45
C ILE A 78 -3.17 -8.60 6.04
N ASN A 79 -4.14 -9.47 5.87
CA ASN A 79 -4.60 -9.89 4.55
C ASN A 79 -5.71 -8.94 4.14
N VAL A 80 -5.53 -8.30 2.99
CA VAL A 80 -6.49 -7.30 2.53
C VAL A 80 -7.72 -8.00 1.97
N PRO A 81 -8.93 -7.64 2.40
CA PRO A 81 -10.13 -8.23 1.85
C PRO A 81 -10.22 -8.11 0.33
N HIS A 82 -10.59 -9.20 -0.31
CA HIS A 82 -10.73 -9.29 -1.75
C HIS A 82 -12.20 -8.96 -2.10
N LEU A 83 -12.41 -7.85 -2.79
CA LEU A 83 -13.77 -7.40 -3.11
C LEU A 83 -14.32 -8.09 -4.34
N ASP A 84 -13.56 -8.02 -5.43
CA ASP A 84 -13.88 -8.74 -6.66
C ASP A 84 -12.58 -8.86 -7.47
N ALA A 85 -12.63 -9.42 -8.66
CA ALA A 85 -11.44 -9.70 -9.45
C ALA A 85 -10.60 -8.45 -9.67
N GLY A 86 -9.40 -8.44 -9.12
CA GLY A 86 -8.47 -7.32 -9.26
C GLY A 86 -8.75 -6.13 -8.34
N ARG A 87 -9.65 -6.27 -7.36
CA ARG A 87 -9.98 -5.17 -6.44
C ARG A 87 -9.90 -5.64 -5.01
N PHE A 88 -9.16 -4.88 -4.20
CA PHE A 88 -8.95 -5.17 -2.79
C PHE A 88 -9.06 -3.87 -2.00
N ALA A 89 -9.54 -3.96 -0.78
CA ALA A 89 -9.61 -2.78 0.10
C ALA A 89 -9.60 -3.19 1.55
N PHE A 90 -9.00 -2.34 2.38
CA PHE A 90 -9.02 -2.54 3.83
C PHE A 90 -9.37 -1.24 4.53
N THR A 91 -9.88 -1.37 5.75
CA THR A 91 -10.08 -0.28 6.68
C THR A 91 -9.74 -0.79 8.05
N LEU A 92 -8.94 -0.02 8.80
CA LEU A 92 -8.60 -0.38 10.16
C LEU A 92 -8.41 0.87 11.01
N ASN A 93 -8.44 0.69 12.32
CA ASN A 93 -8.18 1.77 13.27
C ASN A 93 -6.74 1.64 13.75
N VAL A 94 -5.98 2.73 13.64
CA VAL A 94 -4.61 2.77 14.14
C VAL A 94 -4.68 2.91 15.66
N LEU A 95 -4.06 1.97 16.38
CA LEU A 95 -4.10 1.97 17.83
C LEU A 95 -3.46 3.23 18.41
N ASP A 96 -4.09 3.79 19.45
CA ASP A 96 -3.61 5.00 20.11
C ASP A 96 -2.96 4.63 21.43
N ARG A 97 -2.01 3.71 21.40
CA ARG A 97 -1.28 3.29 22.60
C ARG A 97 -0.05 2.47 22.20
N PRO A 98 0.94 2.34 23.10
CA PRO A 98 2.10 1.49 22.82
C PRO A 98 1.66 0.08 22.44
N PRO A 99 2.40 -0.60 21.53
CA PRO A 99 3.73 -0.23 21.05
C PRO A 99 3.75 0.60 19.76
N ILE A 100 2.66 1.29 19.40
CA ILE A 100 2.65 2.12 18.21
C ILE A 100 3.45 3.39 18.47
N PHE A 101 4.53 3.58 17.75
CA PHE A 101 5.41 4.73 17.91
C PHE A 101 5.20 5.75 16.81
N VAL A 102 5.39 7.02 17.17
CA VAL A 102 5.34 8.13 16.22
C VAL A 102 6.63 8.12 15.42
N ARG A 103 6.55 7.69 14.17
CA ARG A 103 7.72 7.68 13.28
C ARG A 103 7.31 7.29 11.86
N ALA A 104 8.29 7.33 10.96
CA ALA A 104 8.09 6.84 9.60
C ALA A 104 8.21 5.31 9.58
N TYR A 105 7.39 4.69 8.77
CA TYR A 105 7.35 3.25 8.57
C TYR A 105 7.41 2.95 7.09
N ARG A 106 7.74 1.69 6.79
CA ARG A 106 7.66 1.17 5.43
C ARG A 106 6.57 0.11 5.40
N LEU A 107 5.61 0.32 4.52
CA LEU A 107 4.53 -0.63 4.31
C LEU A 107 4.91 -1.50 3.12
N ARG A 108 5.02 -2.80 3.34
CA ARG A 108 5.28 -3.72 2.25
C ARG A 108 3.96 -4.31 1.78
N VAL A 109 3.67 -4.09 0.49
CA VAL A 109 2.46 -4.61 -0.14
C VAL A 109 2.87 -5.81 -0.98
N ILE A 110 2.28 -6.96 -0.70
CA ILE A 110 2.66 -8.22 -1.36
C ILE A 110 1.44 -8.77 -2.10
N ALA A 111 1.53 -8.84 -3.42
CA ALA A 111 0.48 -9.42 -4.25
C ALA A 111 0.93 -10.79 -4.73
N ARG A 112 0.04 -11.78 -4.63
CA ARG A 112 0.33 -13.15 -5.06
C ARG A 112 -0.74 -13.64 -6.01
N ASN A 113 -0.31 -14.37 -7.05
CA ASN A 113 -1.24 -15.08 -7.93
C ASN A 113 -1.53 -16.48 -7.36
N SER A 114 -2.41 -17.24 -8.02
CA SER A 114 -2.78 -18.58 -7.56
C SER A 114 -1.60 -19.54 -7.50
N PRO A 115 -0.68 -19.55 -8.48
CA PRO A 115 0.50 -20.42 -8.37
C PRO A 115 1.45 -20.06 -7.25
N GLY A 116 1.34 -18.84 -6.66
CA GLY A 116 2.16 -18.46 -5.53
C GLY A 116 3.28 -17.49 -5.85
N ASP A 117 3.38 -17.03 -7.09
CA ASP A 117 4.34 -15.99 -7.44
C ASP A 117 3.96 -14.70 -6.71
N ALA A 118 4.96 -13.95 -6.28
CA ALA A 118 4.74 -12.73 -5.49
C ALA A 118 5.37 -11.53 -6.18
N TYR A 119 4.68 -10.39 -6.04
CA TYR A 119 5.20 -9.09 -6.37
C TYR A 119 5.13 -8.22 -5.12
N GLU A 120 6.22 -7.55 -4.78
CA GLU A 120 6.29 -6.74 -3.57
C GLU A 120 6.59 -5.29 -3.92
N GLU A 121 5.96 -4.40 -3.16
CA GLU A 121 6.17 -2.98 -3.36
C GLU A 121 6.15 -2.30 -2.00
N ASP A 122 7.11 -1.38 -1.77
CA ASP A 122 7.20 -0.65 -0.50
C ASP A 122 6.59 0.73 -0.64
N VAL A 123 5.75 1.08 0.33
CA VAL A 123 5.12 2.40 0.39
C VAL A 123 5.50 3.05 1.71
N PRO A 124 6.19 4.19 1.68
CA PRO A 124 6.52 4.89 2.92
C PRO A 124 5.28 5.56 3.51
N PHE A 125 5.15 5.48 4.83
CA PHE A 125 4.08 6.19 5.53
C PHE A 125 4.55 6.54 6.93
N ARG A 126 3.82 7.44 7.58
CA ARG A 126 4.15 7.92 8.92
C ARG A 126 2.97 7.75 9.83
N ILE A 127 3.25 7.41 11.09
CA ILE A 127 2.27 7.44 12.17
C ILE A 127 2.67 8.53 13.14
N ARG A 128 1.73 9.34 13.54
CA ARG A 128 1.97 10.40 14.52
C ARG A 128 0.82 10.57 15.52
#